data_b1ccb1d24cdffd4e7b93a1b80c51a5d6
#
_entry.id   b1ccb1d24cdffd4e7b93a1b80c51a5d6
#
_cell.length_a   1.000
_cell.length_b   1.000
_cell.length_c   1.000
_cell.angle_alpha   90.00
_cell.angle_beta   90.00
_cell.angle_gamma   90.00
#
_symmetry.space_group_name_H-M   'P 1'
#
loop_
_entity.id
_entity.type
_entity.pdbx_description
1 polymer ?
#
loop_
_entity_poly.entity_id
_entity_poly.type
_entity_poly.pdbx_seq_one_letter_code
_entity_poly.pdbx_strand_id
1 'polypeptide(L)'
;IPIIILADVSFDEYYNSLQNNNGSNLSAQEKCLAINKIWKSKNHNLKGEYIPYLKEIDNLKLEIFEKNNESQKYTIYITNYAQELPNLKEEYNRYECELVLIISESYANKINSNMMNNPTYFNVKINNISEIYDIQNKIEQKITGIEYQIQNRIQEETSDKNIRSGLRIIIWTLAGILALIGIVNVFSNCISQISLRKREFARYMSIGLSRKGINK
;
A
#
# COMPACT_ATOMS: atom_id res chain seq x y z
N ILE A 1 -13.03 -15.66 -7.20
CA ILE A 1 -12.67 -15.55 -5.77
C ILE A 1 -11.24 -16.06 -5.65
N PRO A 2 -10.27 -15.25 -5.22
CA PRO A 2 -8.92 -15.71 -4.94
C PRO A 2 -8.90 -16.67 -3.75
N ILE A 3 -8.10 -17.73 -3.88
CA ILE A 3 -7.88 -18.72 -2.84
C ILE A 3 -6.41 -18.71 -2.49
N ILE A 4 -6.11 -18.49 -1.22
CA ILE A 4 -4.75 -18.54 -0.68
C ILE A 4 -4.60 -19.86 0.08
N ILE A 5 -3.59 -20.61 -0.30
CA ILE A 5 -3.27 -21.89 0.34
C ILE A 5 -2.09 -21.66 1.27
N LEU A 6 -2.24 -21.93 2.54
CA LEU A 6 -1.18 -21.90 3.54
C LEU A 6 -0.72 -23.29 3.89
N ALA A 7 0.56 -23.47 4.18
CA ALA A 7 1.04 -24.70 4.81
C ALA A 7 0.26 -24.97 6.10
N ASP A 8 -0.04 -26.22 6.38
CA ASP A 8 -0.93 -26.61 7.49
C ASP A 8 -0.54 -26.00 8.84
N VAL A 9 0.76 -25.98 9.15
CA VAL A 9 1.29 -25.37 10.39
C VAL A 9 0.99 -23.86 10.44
N SER A 10 1.25 -23.15 9.36
CA SER A 10 1.01 -21.71 9.29
C SER A 10 -0.46 -21.36 9.32
N PHE A 11 -1.29 -22.20 8.71
CA PHE A 11 -2.75 -22.06 8.75
C PHE A 11 -3.28 -22.23 10.17
N ASP A 12 -2.84 -23.28 10.87
CA ASP A 12 -3.28 -23.56 12.25
C ASP A 12 -2.83 -22.47 13.23
N GLU A 13 -1.59 -22.00 13.13
CA GLU A 13 -1.11 -20.86 13.94
C GLU A 13 -1.97 -19.61 13.71
N TYR A 14 -2.25 -19.30 12.44
CA TYR A 14 -3.08 -18.16 12.10
C TYR A 14 -4.52 -18.32 12.55
N TYR A 15 -5.12 -19.46 12.27
CA TYR A 15 -6.50 -19.77 12.67
C TYR A 15 -6.66 -19.67 14.19
N ASN A 16 -5.72 -20.20 14.96
CA ASN A 16 -5.74 -20.16 16.42
C ASN A 16 -5.53 -18.73 16.96
N SER A 17 -4.75 -17.89 16.27
CA SER A 17 -4.59 -16.48 16.64
C SER A 17 -5.87 -15.66 16.51
N LEU A 18 -6.77 -16.06 15.60
CA LEU A 18 -8.06 -15.43 15.39
C LEU A 18 -9.15 -15.95 16.34
N GLN A 19 -8.93 -17.08 17.00
CA GLN A 19 -9.87 -17.66 17.95
C GLN A 19 -9.88 -16.87 19.27
N ASN A 20 -10.46 -15.69 19.26
CA ASN A 20 -11.05 -15.13 20.47
C ASN A 20 -12.49 -15.65 20.56
N ASN A 21 -12.67 -16.82 21.20
CA ASN A 21 -13.89 -17.29 21.87
C ASN A 21 -14.95 -18.16 21.16
N ASN A 22 -14.87 -18.55 19.89
CA ASN A 22 -15.90 -19.50 19.41
C ASN A 22 -15.25 -20.75 18.77
N GLY A 23 -14.94 -21.72 19.62
CA GLY A 23 -14.39 -23.00 19.20
C GLY A 23 -15.38 -23.85 18.42
N SER A 24 -15.29 -23.89 17.11
CA SER A 24 -15.87 -24.97 16.34
C SER A 24 -14.89 -26.16 16.35
N ASN A 25 -15.35 -27.33 16.77
CA ASN A 25 -14.58 -28.60 16.80
C ASN A 25 -14.36 -29.21 15.39
N LEU A 26 -14.20 -28.37 14.36
CA LEU A 26 -13.89 -28.84 13.02
C LEU A 26 -12.41 -29.20 12.91
N SER A 27 -12.12 -30.30 12.21
CA SER A 27 -10.73 -30.67 11.92
C SER A 27 -10.04 -29.60 11.05
N ALA A 28 -8.72 -29.44 11.17
CA ALA A 28 -7.95 -28.51 10.32
C ALA A 28 -8.21 -28.71 8.81
N GLN A 29 -8.55 -29.94 8.43
CA GLN A 29 -8.82 -30.36 7.05
C GLN A 29 -10.16 -29.84 6.46
N GLU A 30 -10.96 -29.13 7.24
CA GLU A 30 -12.27 -28.61 6.81
C GLU A 30 -12.47 -27.14 7.15
N LYS A 31 -11.42 -26.47 7.64
CA LYS A 31 -11.47 -25.06 8.02
C LYS A 31 -11.14 -24.17 6.84
N CYS A 32 -11.95 -23.15 6.63
CA CYS A 32 -11.69 -22.09 5.70
C CYS A 32 -11.89 -20.75 6.39
N LEU A 33 -10.91 -19.87 6.26
CA LEU A 33 -11.02 -18.49 6.67
C LEU A 33 -11.39 -17.62 5.47
N ALA A 34 -12.17 -16.58 5.68
CA ALA A 34 -12.49 -15.63 4.64
C ALA A 34 -12.11 -14.21 5.06
N ILE A 35 -11.43 -13.50 4.17
CA ILE A 35 -11.32 -12.04 4.27
C ILE A 35 -12.49 -11.46 3.50
N ASN A 36 -13.34 -10.76 4.21
CA ASN A 36 -14.63 -10.30 3.73
C ASN A 36 -14.70 -8.77 3.84
N LYS A 37 -14.09 -8.09 2.87
CA LYS A 37 -13.96 -6.63 2.88
C LYS A 37 -14.35 -6.02 1.55
N ILE A 38 -15.09 -4.92 1.60
CA ILE A 38 -15.28 -4.01 0.47
C ILE A 38 -14.99 -2.59 0.90
N TRP A 39 -14.22 -1.85 0.10
CA TRP A 39 -13.99 -0.44 0.33
C TRP A 39 -15.19 0.38 -0.13
N LYS A 40 -15.82 1.05 0.80
CA LYS A 40 -16.92 1.97 0.50
C LYS A 40 -16.46 3.41 0.69
N SER A 41 -16.35 4.13 -0.43
CA SER A 41 -16.03 5.55 -0.41
C SER A 41 -17.21 6.35 0.15
N LYS A 42 -16.94 7.29 1.05
CA LYS A 42 -17.91 8.27 1.54
C LYS A 42 -17.79 9.55 0.70
N ASN A 43 -18.85 9.89 -0.04
CA ASN A 43 -19.03 11.19 -0.72
C ASN A 43 -17.92 11.58 -1.71
N HIS A 44 -17.52 10.74 -2.65
CA HIS A 44 -16.48 11.00 -3.66
C HIS A 44 -15.13 11.51 -3.10
N ASN A 45 -14.95 11.49 -1.79
CA ASN A 45 -13.69 11.82 -1.15
C ASN A 45 -12.87 10.54 -0.96
N LEU A 46 -11.53 10.66 -0.92
CA LEU A 46 -10.59 9.57 -0.64
C LEU A 46 -10.78 8.92 0.75
N LYS A 47 -11.70 9.45 1.55
CA LYS A 47 -12.09 8.89 2.84
C LYS A 47 -13.19 7.86 2.65
N GLY A 48 -12.94 6.64 3.05
CA GLY A 48 -13.88 5.54 3.03
C GLY A 48 -13.68 4.62 4.23
N GLU A 49 -14.48 3.59 4.29
CA GLU A 49 -14.39 2.56 5.32
C GLU A 49 -14.53 1.18 4.68
N TYR A 50 -13.91 0.18 5.29
CA TYR A 50 -14.14 -1.21 4.92
C TYR A 50 -15.42 -1.71 5.57
N ILE A 51 -16.28 -2.30 4.76
CA ILE A 51 -17.51 -2.97 5.20
C ILE A 51 -17.48 -4.42 4.73
N PRO A 52 -18.19 -5.35 5.41
CA PRO A 52 -18.32 -6.71 4.93
C PRO A 52 -19.01 -6.78 3.56
N TYR A 53 -18.43 -7.56 2.65
CA TYR A 53 -19.03 -7.84 1.33
C TYR A 53 -20.21 -8.80 1.45
N LEU A 54 -20.03 -9.85 2.25
CA LEU A 54 -21.07 -10.83 2.57
C LEU A 54 -21.49 -10.63 4.02
N LYS A 55 -22.76 -10.99 4.29
CA LYS A 55 -23.22 -11.10 5.67
C LYS A 55 -22.43 -12.23 6.36
N GLU A 56 -21.74 -11.91 7.42
CA GLU A 56 -20.97 -12.88 8.20
C GLU A 56 -21.93 -13.82 8.90
N ILE A 57 -21.89 -15.06 8.49
CA ILE A 57 -22.71 -16.16 9.02
C ILE A 57 -21.77 -17.32 9.31
N ASP A 58 -21.91 -17.94 10.46
CA ASP A 58 -21.17 -19.14 10.82
C ASP A 58 -21.44 -20.27 9.84
N ASN A 59 -20.36 -20.91 9.37
CA ASN A 59 -20.39 -22.01 8.42
C ASN A 59 -21.09 -21.69 7.08
N LEU A 60 -20.82 -20.52 6.54
CA LEU A 60 -21.34 -20.13 5.22
C LEU A 60 -20.82 -21.08 4.14
N LYS A 61 -21.75 -21.73 3.45
CA LYS A 61 -21.46 -22.62 2.33
C LYS A 61 -21.24 -21.82 1.05
N LEU A 62 -20.09 -22.00 0.41
CA LEU A 62 -19.79 -21.45 -0.91
C LEU A 62 -19.65 -22.57 -1.93
N GLU A 63 -20.23 -22.35 -3.11
CA GLU A 63 -20.06 -23.21 -4.27
C GLU A 63 -19.18 -22.48 -5.29
N ILE A 64 -18.02 -23.05 -5.58
CA ILE A 64 -17.04 -22.48 -6.50
C ILE A 64 -17.04 -23.30 -7.78
N PHE A 65 -17.10 -22.61 -8.92
CA PHE A 65 -17.03 -23.21 -10.25
C PHE A 65 -15.68 -22.90 -10.88
N GLU A 66 -15.05 -23.88 -11.46
CA GLU A 66 -13.81 -23.67 -12.21
C GLU A 66 -14.12 -22.98 -13.54
N LYS A 67 -13.42 -21.89 -13.84
CA LYS A 67 -13.69 -21.04 -15.01
C LYS A 67 -13.64 -21.78 -16.35
N ASN A 68 -12.81 -22.82 -16.44
CA ASN A 68 -12.57 -23.58 -17.68
C ASN A 68 -13.35 -24.91 -17.73
N ASN A 69 -14.04 -25.29 -16.70
CA ASN A 69 -14.70 -26.58 -16.59
C ASN A 69 -15.97 -26.47 -15.75
N GLU A 70 -17.07 -26.06 -16.37
CA GLU A 70 -18.36 -25.84 -15.68
C GLU A 70 -18.89 -27.12 -14.94
N SER A 71 -18.30 -28.28 -15.24
CA SER A 71 -18.67 -29.55 -14.61
C SER A 71 -18.03 -29.76 -13.23
N GLN A 72 -16.99 -29.02 -12.87
CA GLN A 72 -16.33 -29.20 -11.58
C GLN A 72 -16.81 -28.14 -10.59
N LYS A 73 -17.58 -28.59 -9.64
CA LYS A 73 -18.16 -27.80 -8.57
C LYS A 73 -17.53 -28.20 -7.25
N TYR A 74 -16.94 -27.21 -6.58
CA TYR A 74 -16.35 -27.42 -5.27
C TYR A 74 -17.19 -26.72 -4.20
N THR A 75 -17.37 -27.37 -3.08
CA THR A 75 -18.07 -26.81 -1.92
C THR A 75 -17.07 -26.49 -0.83
N ILE A 76 -17.02 -25.25 -0.40
CA ILE A 76 -16.16 -24.77 0.68
C ILE A 76 -17.04 -24.13 1.75
N TYR A 77 -16.77 -24.47 3.02
CA TYR A 77 -17.46 -23.87 4.17
C TYR A 77 -16.57 -22.85 4.83
N ILE A 78 -17.01 -21.59 4.89
CA ILE A 78 -16.32 -20.55 5.64
C ILE A 78 -16.60 -20.79 7.12
N THR A 79 -15.55 -21.05 7.87
CA THR A 79 -15.65 -21.37 9.30
C THR A 79 -15.36 -20.18 10.20
N ASN A 80 -14.60 -19.19 9.70
CA ASN A 80 -14.32 -17.96 10.43
C ASN A 80 -13.94 -16.84 9.47
N TYR A 81 -13.93 -15.60 9.96
CA TYR A 81 -13.57 -14.41 9.19
C TYR A 81 -12.30 -13.79 9.73
N ALA A 82 -11.44 -13.36 8.83
CA ALA A 82 -10.19 -12.68 9.12
C ALA A 82 -10.26 -11.23 8.60
N GLN A 83 -9.63 -10.31 9.32
CA GLN A 83 -9.56 -8.91 8.88
C GLN A 83 -8.37 -8.63 7.99
N GLU A 84 -7.28 -9.36 8.18
CA GLU A 84 -6.00 -9.15 7.49
C GLU A 84 -5.40 -10.49 7.08
N LEU A 85 -4.51 -10.46 6.11
CA LEU A 85 -3.73 -11.64 5.73
C LEU A 85 -2.53 -11.81 6.67
N PRO A 86 -2.22 -13.04 7.10
CA PRO A 86 -1.08 -13.27 7.98
C PRO A 86 0.23 -13.02 7.23
N ASN A 87 0.98 -12.00 7.64
CA ASN A 87 2.33 -11.72 7.12
C ASN A 87 2.45 -11.61 5.58
N LEU A 88 1.34 -11.49 4.88
CA LEU A 88 1.32 -11.32 3.44
C LEU A 88 1.35 -9.82 3.10
N LYS A 89 1.88 -9.52 1.93
CA LYS A 89 2.08 -8.15 1.45
C LYS A 89 0.85 -7.27 1.54
N GLU A 90 1.07 -5.99 1.78
CA GLU A 90 0.07 -4.93 1.62
C GLU A 90 -0.63 -4.94 0.26
N GLU A 91 -0.02 -5.53 -0.78
CA GLU A 91 -0.63 -5.67 -2.10
C GLU A 91 -1.93 -6.46 -2.06
N TYR A 92 -2.02 -7.50 -1.24
CA TYR A 92 -3.27 -8.24 -1.05
C TYR A 92 -4.30 -7.48 -0.21
N ASN A 93 -3.89 -6.44 0.50
CA ASN A 93 -4.77 -5.56 1.26
C ASN A 93 -5.32 -4.38 0.45
N ARG A 94 -4.88 -4.21 -0.80
CA ARG A 94 -5.24 -3.05 -1.65
C ARG A 94 -6.45 -3.27 -2.55
N TYR A 95 -7.05 -4.45 -2.52
CA TYR A 95 -8.21 -4.70 -3.34
C TYR A 95 -9.44 -3.98 -2.80
N GLU A 96 -10.03 -3.15 -3.64
CA GLU A 96 -11.20 -2.33 -3.28
C GLU A 96 -12.44 -3.17 -2.97
N CYS A 97 -12.45 -4.44 -3.44
CA CYS A 97 -13.59 -5.32 -3.30
C CYS A 97 -13.14 -6.79 -3.43
N GLU A 98 -12.93 -7.49 -2.31
CA GLU A 98 -12.57 -8.90 -2.38
C GLU A 98 -13.13 -9.75 -1.25
N LEU A 99 -13.64 -10.90 -1.69
CA LEU A 99 -13.76 -12.08 -0.85
C LEU A 99 -12.54 -12.96 -1.15
N VAL A 100 -11.62 -13.07 -0.19
CA VAL A 100 -10.44 -13.93 -0.30
C VAL A 100 -10.61 -15.12 0.63
N LEU A 101 -10.46 -16.32 0.11
CA LEU A 101 -10.52 -17.54 0.91
C LEU A 101 -9.11 -17.96 1.29
N ILE A 102 -8.92 -18.37 2.54
CA ILE A 102 -7.66 -18.91 3.06
C ILE A 102 -7.94 -20.32 3.54
N ILE A 103 -7.24 -21.28 2.97
CA ILE A 103 -7.37 -22.70 3.29
C ILE A 103 -6.01 -23.32 3.57
N SER A 104 -6.00 -24.46 4.26
CA SER A 104 -4.78 -25.23 4.47
C SER A 104 -4.40 -26.04 3.23
N GLU A 105 -3.14 -26.42 3.12
CA GLU A 105 -2.63 -27.30 2.06
C GLU A 105 -3.37 -28.64 2.03
N SER A 106 -3.56 -29.25 3.19
CA SER A 106 -4.33 -30.50 3.33
C SER A 106 -5.77 -30.36 2.84
N TYR A 107 -6.41 -29.22 3.11
CA TYR A 107 -7.78 -28.98 2.64
C TYR A 107 -7.82 -28.72 1.13
N ALA A 108 -6.86 -27.96 0.58
CA ALA A 108 -6.73 -27.73 -0.85
C ALA A 108 -6.59 -29.04 -1.62
N ASN A 109 -5.72 -29.94 -1.16
CA ASN A 109 -5.52 -31.26 -1.77
C ASN A 109 -6.79 -32.15 -1.71
N LYS A 110 -7.58 -32.02 -0.66
CA LYS A 110 -8.87 -32.74 -0.52
C LYS A 110 -9.91 -32.24 -1.51
N ILE A 111 -9.92 -30.91 -1.78
CA ILE A 111 -10.84 -30.29 -2.73
C ILE A 111 -10.42 -30.62 -4.16
N ASN A 112 -9.20 -30.31 -4.52
CA ASN A 112 -8.64 -30.56 -5.85
C ASN A 112 -7.11 -30.55 -5.80
N SER A 113 -6.48 -31.68 -6.09
CA SER A 113 -5.02 -31.82 -6.11
C SER A 113 -4.32 -30.88 -7.14
N ASN A 114 -5.04 -30.44 -8.16
CA ASN A 114 -4.49 -29.51 -9.17
C ASN A 114 -4.39 -28.07 -8.67
N MET A 115 -5.02 -27.71 -7.55
CA MET A 115 -4.90 -26.35 -6.96
C MET A 115 -3.45 -26.01 -6.57
N MET A 116 -2.63 -27.04 -6.28
CA MET A 116 -1.23 -26.87 -5.90
C MET A 116 -0.28 -26.57 -7.08
N ASN A 117 -0.76 -26.65 -8.31
CA ASN A 117 0.06 -26.37 -9.52
C ASN A 117 0.23 -24.87 -9.81
N ASN A 118 -0.29 -24.01 -8.97
CA ASN A 118 -0.14 -22.55 -9.09
C ASN A 118 1.19 -22.08 -8.47
N PRO A 119 1.67 -20.87 -8.83
CA PRO A 119 2.91 -20.33 -8.27
C PRO A 119 2.89 -20.36 -6.74
N THR A 120 3.94 -20.92 -6.17
CA THR A 120 4.09 -21.09 -4.73
C THR A 120 4.88 -19.90 -4.17
N TYR A 121 4.38 -19.29 -3.12
CA TYR A 121 5.04 -18.20 -2.43
C TYR A 121 5.60 -18.69 -1.09
N PHE A 122 6.85 -18.34 -0.83
CA PHE A 122 7.50 -18.60 0.46
C PHE A 122 7.78 -17.29 1.17
N ASN A 123 7.27 -17.13 2.37
CA ASN A 123 7.60 -16.02 3.23
C ASN A 123 8.70 -16.43 4.20
N VAL A 124 9.85 -15.75 4.13
CA VAL A 124 10.97 -15.98 5.04
C VAL A 124 11.04 -14.83 6.02
N LYS A 125 10.80 -15.11 7.31
CA LYS A 125 10.99 -14.14 8.38
C LYS A 125 12.44 -14.15 8.83
N ILE A 126 13.11 -13.01 8.75
CA ILE A 126 14.50 -12.84 9.15
C ILE A 126 14.52 -12.02 10.44
N ASN A 127 15.17 -12.56 11.47
CA ASN A 127 15.27 -11.90 12.78
C ASN A 127 16.34 -10.80 12.80
N ASN A 128 17.37 -10.93 11.95
CA ASN A 128 18.47 -9.99 11.89
C ASN A 128 18.59 -9.38 10.48
N ILE A 129 18.33 -8.08 10.39
CA ILE A 129 18.33 -7.34 9.13
C ILE A 129 19.67 -7.39 8.39
N SER A 130 20.80 -7.48 9.13
CA SER A 130 22.13 -7.53 8.53
C SER A 130 22.40 -8.80 7.71
N GLU A 131 21.65 -9.87 7.95
CA GLU A 131 21.83 -11.17 7.29
C GLU A 131 20.96 -11.33 6.03
N ILE A 132 20.14 -10.34 5.70
CA ILE A 132 19.19 -10.42 4.58
C ILE A 132 19.86 -10.73 3.26
N TYR A 133 20.96 -10.03 2.94
CA TYR A 133 21.67 -10.24 1.67
C TYR A 133 22.35 -11.61 1.61
N ASP A 134 22.88 -12.09 2.74
CA ASP A 134 23.49 -13.42 2.80
C ASP A 134 22.45 -14.53 2.64
N ILE A 135 21.29 -14.35 3.27
CA ILE A 135 20.18 -15.30 3.13
C ILE A 135 19.62 -15.28 1.72
N GLN A 136 19.43 -14.09 1.14
CA GLN A 136 18.99 -13.95 -0.25
C GLN A 136 19.96 -14.67 -1.20
N ASN A 137 21.24 -14.42 -1.10
CA ASN A 137 22.26 -15.08 -1.91
C ASN A 137 22.26 -16.61 -1.74
N LYS A 138 22.08 -17.10 -0.52
CA LYS A 138 21.98 -18.54 -0.25
C LYS A 138 20.74 -19.17 -0.88
N ILE A 139 19.61 -18.44 -0.89
CA ILE A 139 18.38 -18.89 -1.54
C ILE A 139 18.59 -18.92 -3.05
N GLU A 140 19.13 -17.85 -3.65
CA GLU A 140 19.41 -17.75 -5.09
C GLU A 140 20.37 -18.86 -5.57
N GLN A 141 21.39 -19.20 -4.78
CA GLN A 141 22.31 -20.29 -5.11
C GLN A 141 21.66 -21.68 -5.08
N LYS A 142 20.60 -21.86 -4.29
CA LYS A 142 19.93 -23.17 -4.17
C LYS A 142 18.79 -23.35 -5.17
N ILE A 143 18.18 -22.26 -5.63
CA ILE A 143 17.10 -22.32 -6.60
C ILE A 143 17.72 -22.27 -8.00
N THR A 144 17.85 -23.42 -8.64
CA THR A 144 18.38 -23.54 -10.01
C THR A 144 17.31 -24.18 -10.90
N GLY A 145 17.15 -23.68 -12.11
CA GLY A 145 16.25 -24.27 -13.12
C GLY A 145 14.77 -23.97 -12.97
N ILE A 146 14.39 -23.05 -12.09
CA ILE A 146 13.01 -22.59 -11.89
C ILE A 146 12.99 -21.06 -12.04
N GLU A 147 12.00 -20.53 -12.72
CA GLU A 147 11.76 -19.08 -12.73
C GLU A 147 11.20 -18.64 -11.38
N TYR A 148 11.89 -17.71 -10.74
CA TYR A 148 11.49 -17.21 -9.42
C TYR A 148 11.69 -15.70 -9.30
N GLN A 149 10.97 -15.10 -8.39
CA GLN A 149 11.11 -13.68 -8.03
C GLN A 149 11.31 -13.57 -6.53
N ILE A 150 12.42 -12.94 -6.11
CA ILE A 150 12.66 -12.62 -4.71
C ILE A 150 12.25 -11.17 -4.47
N GLN A 151 11.41 -10.96 -3.48
CA GLN A 151 11.00 -9.64 -3.03
C GLN A 151 11.58 -9.37 -1.64
N ASN A 152 12.44 -8.38 -1.57
CA ASN A 152 13.07 -7.96 -0.32
C ASN A 152 12.35 -6.71 0.21
N ARG A 153 11.51 -6.90 1.22
CA ARG A 153 10.69 -5.83 1.81
C ARG A 153 11.49 -4.65 2.34
N ILE A 154 12.69 -4.90 2.89
CA ILE A 154 13.55 -3.85 3.42
C ILE A 154 14.14 -3.01 2.29
N GLN A 155 14.50 -3.66 1.19
CA GLN A 155 14.97 -2.95 -0.01
C GLN A 155 13.85 -2.09 -0.60
N GLU A 156 12.64 -2.59 -0.65
CA GLU A 156 11.45 -1.85 -1.11
C GLU A 156 11.19 -0.64 -0.20
N GLU A 157 11.17 -0.81 1.12
CA GLU A 157 10.98 0.30 2.08
C GLU A 157 12.10 1.34 1.99
N THR A 158 13.33 0.91 1.78
CA THR A 158 14.48 1.84 1.61
C THR A 158 14.37 2.60 0.30
N SER A 159 13.98 1.93 -0.78
CA SER A 159 13.73 2.55 -2.08
C SER A 159 12.61 3.60 -1.98
N ASP A 160 11.50 3.27 -1.34
CA ASP A 160 10.39 4.19 -1.12
C ASP A 160 10.79 5.41 -0.29
N LYS A 161 11.60 5.23 0.75
CA LYS A 161 12.14 6.33 1.54
C LYS A 161 13.04 7.23 0.71
N ASN A 162 13.89 6.65 -0.14
CA ASN A 162 14.77 7.39 -1.04
C ASN A 162 13.97 8.19 -2.09
N ILE A 163 12.94 7.59 -2.68
CA ILE A 163 12.04 8.27 -3.62
C ILE A 163 11.32 9.44 -2.94
N ARG A 164 10.76 9.23 -1.75
CA ARG A 164 10.09 10.31 -0.99
C ARG A 164 11.06 11.44 -0.62
N SER A 165 12.30 11.10 -0.25
CA SER A 165 13.33 12.07 0.06
C SER A 165 13.74 12.86 -1.19
N GLY A 166 13.91 12.19 -2.33
CA GLY A 166 14.18 12.82 -3.62
C GLY A 166 13.08 13.80 -4.04
N LEU A 167 11.81 13.38 -3.95
CA LEU A 167 10.67 14.24 -4.23
C LEU A 167 10.63 15.46 -3.31
N ARG A 168 10.95 15.31 -2.03
CA ARG A 168 11.03 16.42 -1.07
C ARG A 168 12.09 17.43 -1.48
N ILE A 169 13.27 16.99 -1.89
CA ILE A 169 14.34 17.88 -2.35
C ILE A 169 13.89 18.66 -3.58
N ILE A 170 13.25 18.02 -4.55
CA ILE A 170 12.74 18.67 -5.76
C ILE A 170 11.71 19.76 -5.39
N ILE A 171 10.77 19.45 -4.51
CA ILE A 171 9.73 20.40 -4.08
C ILE A 171 10.37 21.60 -3.37
N TRP A 172 11.32 21.40 -2.46
CA TRP A 172 12.02 22.47 -1.78
C TRP A 172 12.86 23.34 -2.71
N THR A 173 13.51 22.72 -3.70
CA THR A 173 14.27 23.45 -4.73
C THR A 173 13.35 24.34 -5.56
N LEU A 174 12.22 23.79 -6.01
CA LEU A 174 11.23 24.56 -6.78
C LEU A 174 10.64 25.71 -5.96
N ALA A 175 10.29 25.47 -4.70
CA ALA A 175 9.81 26.52 -3.79
C ALA A 175 10.85 27.61 -3.59
N GLY A 176 12.13 27.25 -3.45
CA GLY A 176 13.23 28.21 -3.34
C GLY A 176 13.37 29.08 -4.58
N ILE A 177 13.30 28.52 -5.78
CA ILE A 177 13.35 29.29 -7.04
C ILE A 177 12.15 30.25 -7.12
N LEU A 178 10.94 29.80 -6.80
CA LEU A 178 9.76 30.66 -6.81
C LEU A 178 9.86 31.80 -5.81
N ALA A 179 10.41 31.54 -4.62
CA ALA A 179 10.67 32.57 -3.62
C ALA A 179 11.68 33.62 -4.13
N LEU A 180 12.77 33.19 -4.76
CA LEU A 180 13.75 34.11 -5.37
C LEU A 180 13.13 34.98 -6.46
N ILE A 181 12.32 34.42 -7.34
CA ILE A 181 11.58 35.18 -8.37
C ILE A 181 10.68 36.23 -7.71
N GLY A 182 9.95 35.83 -6.65
CA GLY A 182 9.10 36.76 -5.89
C GLY A 182 9.88 37.93 -5.31
N ILE A 183 11.02 37.64 -4.68
CA ILE A 183 11.92 38.66 -4.13
C ILE A 183 12.41 39.62 -5.23
N VAL A 184 12.90 39.08 -6.35
CA VAL A 184 13.39 39.89 -7.48
C VAL A 184 12.28 40.79 -8.03
N ASN A 185 11.07 40.31 -8.14
CA ASN A 185 9.91 41.10 -8.59
C ASN A 185 9.59 42.24 -7.62
N VAL A 186 9.64 42.00 -6.32
CA VAL A 186 9.43 43.04 -5.31
C VAL A 186 10.51 44.09 -5.41
N PHE A 187 11.81 43.71 -5.50
CA PHE A 187 12.91 44.65 -5.66
C PHE A 187 12.77 45.45 -6.94
N SER A 188 12.44 44.83 -8.06
CA SER A 188 12.25 45.52 -9.34
C SER A 188 11.14 46.58 -9.26
N ASN A 189 10.02 46.24 -8.63
CA ASN A 189 8.93 47.21 -8.41
C ASN A 189 9.34 48.36 -7.49
N CYS A 190 10.09 48.09 -6.41
CA CYS A 190 10.60 49.13 -5.53
C CYS A 190 11.55 50.08 -6.27
N ILE A 191 12.49 49.55 -7.06
CA ILE A 191 13.41 50.36 -7.86
C ILE A 191 12.67 51.22 -8.86
N SER A 192 11.68 50.66 -9.56
CA SER A 192 10.85 51.39 -10.50
C SER A 192 10.09 52.54 -9.84
N GLN A 193 9.48 52.32 -8.67
CA GLN A 193 8.80 53.36 -7.91
C GLN A 193 9.74 54.48 -7.44
N ILE A 194 10.93 54.10 -6.95
CA ILE A 194 11.96 55.10 -6.55
C ILE A 194 12.37 55.93 -7.75
N SER A 195 12.57 55.33 -8.92
CA SER A 195 12.94 56.03 -10.14
C SER A 195 11.87 57.02 -10.62
N LEU A 196 10.60 56.64 -10.52
CA LEU A 196 9.46 57.51 -10.81
C LEU A 196 9.42 58.70 -9.85
N ARG A 197 9.54 58.45 -8.55
CA ARG A 197 9.59 59.55 -7.55
C ARG A 197 10.78 60.48 -7.72
N LYS A 198 11.95 60.00 -8.09
CA LYS A 198 13.10 60.83 -8.40
C LYS A 198 12.80 61.79 -9.56
N ARG A 199 12.11 61.34 -10.60
CA ARG A 199 11.68 62.18 -11.70
C ARG A 199 10.66 63.26 -11.27
N GLU A 200 9.74 62.91 -10.42
CA GLU A 200 8.77 63.88 -9.85
C GLU A 200 9.47 64.89 -8.99
N PHE A 201 10.37 64.49 -8.09
CA PHE A 201 11.18 65.42 -7.29
C PHE A 201 12.04 66.34 -8.13
N ALA A 202 12.65 65.85 -9.22
CA ALA A 202 13.40 66.68 -10.16
C ALA A 202 12.49 67.75 -10.82
N ARG A 203 11.27 67.41 -11.20
CA ARG A 203 10.27 68.34 -11.73
C ARG A 203 9.86 69.38 -10.68
N TYR A 204 9.65 69.03 -9.44
CA TYR A 204 9.32 69.94 -8.36
C TYR A 204 10.48 70.92 -8.05
N MET A 205 11.71 70.39 -8.06
CA MET A 205 12.89 71.25 -7.90
C MET A 205 13.08 72.24 -9.05
N SER A 206 12.75 71.89 -10.28
CA SER A 206 12.83 72.81 -11.44
C SER A 206 11.81 73.96 -11.39
N ILE A 207 10.71 73.79 -10.61
CA ILE A 207 9.69 74.83 -10.38
C ILE A 207 10.00 75.66 -9.13
N GLY A 208 11.17 75.47 -8.49
CA GLY A 208 11.63 76.32 -7.36
C GLY A 208 11.29 75.79 -5.97
N LEU A 209 10.79 74.54 -5.86
CA LEU A 209 10.59 73.89 -4.55
C LEU A 209 11.92 73.52 -3.90
N SER A 210 12.20 74.06 -2.71
CA SER A 210 13.39 73.73 -1.96
C SER A 210 13.37 72.34 -1.40
N ARG A 211 14.54 71.67 -1.23
CA ARG A 211 14.68 70.34 -0.62
C ARG A 211 13.99 70.17 0.76
N LYS A 212 13.87 71.26 1.54
CA LYS A 212 13.20 71.31 2.83
C LYS A 212 11.66 71.25 2.74
N GLY A 213 11.10 71.67 1.59
CA GLY A 213 9.63 71.62 1.39
C GLY A 213 9.10 70.28 0.94
N ILE A 214 9.99 69.38 0.49
CA ILE A 214 9.64 68.02 0.00
C ILE A 214 9.56 67.00 1.16
N ASN A 215 10.20 67.31 2.29
CA ASN A 215 10.25 66.39 3.46
C ASN A 215 9.15 66.66 4.52
N LYS A 216 8.16 67.48 4.22
CA LYS A 216 6.94 67.64 5.01
C LYS A 216 5.80 66.90 4.31
#